data_9b0f55507bad5b98ebea108d9fb08cf3
#
_entry.id   9b0f55507bad5b98ebea108d9fb08cf3
#
_cell.length_a   1.000
_cell.length_b   1.000
_cell.length_c   1.000
_cell.angle_alpha   90.00
_cell.angle_beta   90.00
_cell.angle_gamma   90.00
#
_symmetry.space_group_name_H-M   'P 1'
#
loop_
_entity.id
_entity.type
_entity.pdbx_description
1 polymer ?
#
loop_
_entity_poly.entity_id
_entity_poly.type
_entity_poly.pdbx_seq_one_letter_code
_entity_poly.pdbx_strand_id
1 'polypeptide(L)'
;MVLDSLGKSLRAVLQRIARGGTVDDALINEVVRDIQRALLQSDVNVQLTIDLTQRVKRRAKEEKPPAGASVRDFLVRIIYEEIRSILGKERAFEIKPKKILLAGLFGQGKTTTAGKLARFYQKKGIRVALVAADVHRPAAVDQLEQLSKKVGCDFYAHRGETRAEVIVQEAMAHFAPHLTVIVDTAGRSGIDPDLIAELTRVRQVFQPEEVLLVLDAAMGQTAGRSAEAFHQAVGLTGVILTKLDGSAKGGGALSAVAVSGAPIVFIGTGEHLDELERFDPTRFVSRLLGMGDIQTLLERFEELEDKEEAQKAAEHMMSGKFTLRDMRSQLDSLGQMGPVSKLMSLFPAFGAAKMDDQQMKETQSRLKRFRAILDSVNGDELDDPHLIKSERVQRIARGSGQKPQEVRALLKYCDTTRKAAHGIASNRKLRRQLERQFKGDPGA
;
A
#
# COMPACT_ATOMS: atom_id res chain seq x y z
N MET A 1 -0.03 8.62 -24.03
CA MET A 1 -0.67 8.16 -22.78
C MET A 1 -1.07 9.38 -21.94
N VAL A 2 -2.19 9.30 -21.25
CA VAL A 2 -2.78 10.38 -20.40
C VAL A 2 -1.78 11.03 -19.43
N LEU A 3 -0.78 10.30 -18.99
CA LEU A 3 0.22 10.77 -18.02
C LEU A 3 1.53 11.24 -18.64
N ASP A 4 1.63 11.30 -19.97
CA ASP A 4 2.91 11.62 -20.62
C ASP A 4 3.36 13.06 -20.36
N SER A 5 2.43 14.03 -20.28
CA SER A 5 2.76 15.43 -19.97
C SER A 5 3.25 15.60 -18.54
N LEU A 6 2.53 15.04 -17.56
CA LEU A 6 2.94 15.04 -16.17
C LEU A 6 4.27 14.29 -16.00
N GLY A 7 4.36 13.10 -16.61
CA GLY A 7 5.58 12.31 -16.57
C GLY A 7 6.78 13.02 -17.19
N LYS A 8 6.63 13.71 -18.32
CA LYS A 8 7.71 14.51 -18.93
C LYS A 8 8.18 15.63 -18.00
N SER A 9 7.24 16.37 -17.39
CA SER A 9 7.56 17.46 -16.46
C SER A 9 8.27 16.93 -15.22
N LEU A 10 7.78 15.87 -14.60
CA LEU A 10 8.40 15.28 -13.42
C LEU A 10 9.78 14.66 -13.75
N ARG A 11 9.93 14.00 -14.90
CA ARG A 11 11.23 13.50 -15.36
C ARG A 11 12.25 14.62 -15.54
N ALA A 12 11.83 15.76 -16.08
CA ALA A 12 12.71 16.92 -16.20
C ALA A 12 13.19 17.43 -14.83
N VAL A 13 12.32 17.42 -13.81
CA VAL A 13 12.69 17.75 -12.42
C VAL A 13 13.73 16.76 -11.89
N LEU A 14 13.50 15.46 -12.06
CA LEU A 14 14.44 14.43 -11.60
C LEU A 14 15.78 14.49 -12.32
N GLN A 15 15.80 14.75 -13.64
CA GLN A 15 17.03 14.95 -14.40
C GLN A 15 17.82 16.18 -13.91
N ARG A 16 17.13 17.23 -13.47
CA ARG A 16 17.78 18.41 -12.88
C ARG A 16 18.45 18.06 -11.56
N ILE A 17 17.79 17.32 -10.69
CA ILE A 17 18.38 16.80 -9.44
C ILE A 17 19.63 15.97 -9.75
N ALA A 18 19.56 15.09 -10.76
CA ALA A 18 20.67 14.23 -11.15
C ALA A 18 21.89 15.01 -11.69
N ARG A 19 21.67 16.10 -12.44
CA ARG A 19 22.71 16.90 -13.10
C ARG A 19 23.23 18.06 -12.25
N GLY A 20 22.51 18.48 -11.21
CA GLY A 20 22.86 19.64 -10.38
C GLY A 20 24.11 19.42 -9.50
N GLY A 21 24.61 20.51 -8.93
CA GLY A 21 25.72 20.53 -7.97
C GLY A 21 25.34 19.99 -6.58
N THR A 22 25.72 20.67 -5.52
CA THR A 22 25.28 20.34 -4.14
C THR A 22 23.77 20.52 -3.99
N VAL A 23 23.13 19.62 -3.23
CA VAL A 23 21.71 19.78 -2.86
C VAL A 23 21.65 20.80 -1.73
N ASP A 24 21.29 22.04 -2.08
CA ASP A 24 21.10 23.15 -1.16
C ASP A 24 19.63 23.58 -1.09
N ASP A 25 19.33 24.52 -0.22
CA ASP A 25 17.98 25.09 -0.06
C ASP A 25 17.44 25.73 -1.34
N ALA A 26 18.31 26.26 -2.19
CA ALA A 26 17.92 26.87 -3.46
C ALA A 26 17.41 25.82 -4.43
N LEU A 27 18.12 24.70 -4.60
CA LEU A 27 17.73 23.57 -5.42
C LEU A 27 16.41 22.93 -4.90
N ILE A 28 16.28 22.73 -3.58
CA ILE A 28 15.04 22.19 -2.99
C ILE A 28 13.84 23.09 -3.32
N ASN A 29 13.97 24.41 -3.16
CA ASN A 29 12.89 25.34 -3.47
C ASN A 29 12.57 25.38 -4.98
N GLU A 30 13.55 25.23 -5.86
CA GLU A 30 13.35 25.14 -7.31
C GLU A 30 12.61 23.86 -7.69
N VAL A 31 13.05 22.71 -7.19
CA VAL A 31 12.42 21.40 -7.37
C VAL A 31 10.97 21.42 -6.91
N VAL A 32 10.70 21.97 -5.73
CA VAL A 32 9.34 22.10 -5.18
C VAL A 32 8.44 22.93 -6.11
N ARG A 33 8.94 24.08 -6.62
CA ARG A 33 8.20 24.92 -7.57
C ARG A 33 7.92 24.21 -8.88
N ASP A 34 8.87 23.46 -9.39
CA ASP A 34 8.72 22.72 -10.64
C ASP A 34 7.73 21.56 -10.50
N ILE A 35 7.75 20.83 -9.37
CA ILE A 35 6.74 19.80 -9.07
C ILE A 35 5.35 20.44 -8.96
N GLN A 36 5.24 21.57 -8.25
CA GLN A 36 3.99 22.32 -8.13
C GLN A 36 3.40 22.68 -9.49
N ARG A 37 4.25 23.25 -10.35
CA ARG A 37 3.86 23.62 -11.73
C ARG A 37 3.43 22.41 -12.54
N ALA A 38 4.18 21.33 -12.48
CA ALA A 38 3.86 20.09 -13.21
C ALA A 38 2.50 19.50 -12.79
N LEU A 39 2.23 19.46 -11.49
CA LEU A 39 0.96 18.94 -10.96
C LEU A 39 -0.23 19.85 -11.33
N LEU A 40 -0.10 21.17 -11.18
CA LEU A 40 -1.16 22.11 -11.54
C LEU A 40 -1.44 22.14 -13.04
N GLN A 41 -0.41 22.09 -13.89
CA GLN A 41 -0.57 21.97 -15.34
C GLN A 41 -1.25 20.68 -15.78
N SER A 42 -1.17 19.65 -14.92
CA SER A 42 -1.83 18.36 -15.15
C SER A 42 -3.22 18.27 -14.51
N ASP A 43 -3.79 19.41 -14.10
CA ASP A 43 -5.12 19.52 -13.49
C ASP A 43 -5.27 18.75 -12.16
N VAL A 44 -4.19 18.59 -11.40
CA VAL A 44 -4.25 18.10 -10.02
C VAL A 44 -4.85 19.18 -9.12
N ASN A 45 -5.63 18.76 -8.11
CA ASN A 45 -6.23 19.66 -7.14
C ASN A 45 -5.19 20.55 -6.48
N VAL A 46 -5.49 21.84 -6.34
CA VAL A 46 -4.57 22.87 -5.83
C VAL A 46 -4.12 22.56 -4.39
N GLN A 47 -5.07 22.22 -3.51
CA GLN A 47 -4.75 21.93 -2.10
C GLN A 47 -3.85 20.69 -1.99
N LEU A 48 -4.19 19.63 -2.72
CA LEU A 48 -3.37 18.42 -2.79
C LEU A 48 -1.94 18.70 -3.29
N THR A 49 -1.82 19.58 -4.29
CA THR A 49 -0.52 19.99 -4.83
C THR A 49 0.30 20.75 -3.78
N ILE A 50 -0.34 21.67 -3.04
CA ILE A 50 0.32 22.43 -1.97
C ILE A 50 0.77 21.48 -0.86
N ASP A 51 -0.11 20.60 -0.38
CA ASP A 51 0.18 19.68 0.71
C ASP A 51 1.32 18.73 0.36
N LEU A 52 1.31 18.16 -0.84
CA LEU A 52 2.40 17.30 -1.31
C LEU A 52 3.73 18.05 -1.35
N THR A 53 3.75 19.22 -1.98
CA THR A 53 4.99 19.97 -2.16
C THR A 53 5.55 20.53 -0.85
N GLN A 54 4.67 20.85 0.11
CA GLN A 54 5.10 21.20 1.47
C GLN A 54 5.70 19.99 2.20
N ARG A 55 5.12 18.79 2.07
CA ARG A 55 5.71 17.57 2.63
C ARG A 55 7.07 17.26 2.03
N VAL A 56 7.19 17.32 0.70
CA VAL A 56 8.50 17.14 0.02
C VAL A 56 9.54 18.13 0.57
N LYS A 57 9.17 19.42 0.67
CA LYS A 57 10.07 20.46 1.18
C LYS A 57 10.50 20.21 2.63
N ARG A 58 9.54 19.89 3.49
CA ARG A 58 9.80 19.61 4.91
C ARG A 58 10.72 18.41 5.05
N ARG A 59 10.38 17.27 4.44
CA ARG A 59 11.17 16.05 4.51
C ARG A 59 12.59 16.25 3.97
N ALA A 60 12.73 16.93 2.82
CA ALA A 60 14.05 17.22 2.24
C ALA A 60 14.95 18.08 3.14
N LYS A 61 14.38 18.88 4.06
CA LYS A 61 15.12 19.72 5.00
C LYS A 61 15.36 19.06 6.36
N GLU A 62 14.41 18.31 6.84
CA GLU A 62 14.42 17.75 8.20
C GLU A 62 15.01 16.33 8.26
N GLU A 63 14.77 15.52 7.23
CA GLU A 63 15.24 14.14 7.18
C GLU A 63 16.69 14.10 6.65
N LYS A 64 17.47 13.18 7.20
CA LYS A 64 18.85 12.93 6.74
C LYS A 64 18.92 11.63 5.96
N PRO A 65 19.69 11.60 4.87
CA PRO A 65 19.92 10.35 4.16
C PRO A 65 20.61 9.33 5.08
N PRO A 66 20.32 8.04 4.94
CA PRO A 66 21.05 6.97 5.62
C PRO A 66 22.57 7.06 5.31
N ALA A 67 23.39 6.55 6.21
CA ALA A 67 24.83 6.55 6.04
C ALA A 67 25.25 5.82 4.76
N GLY A 68 25.99 6.52 3.89
CA GLY A 68 26.40 6.01 2.58
C GLY A 68 25.42 6.23 1.42
N ALA A 69 24.26 6.84 1.67
CA ALA A 69 23.32 7.24 0.61
C ALA A 69 23.67 8.64 0.07
N SER A 70 23.45 8.82 -1.24
CA SER A 70 23.54 10.13 -1.86
C SER A 70 22.38 11.04 -1.46
N VAL A 71 22.63 12.30 -1.08
CA VAL A 71 21.57 13.26 -0.78
C VAL A 71 20.62 13.47 -1.96
N ARG A 72 21.12 13.34 -3.20
CA ARG A 72 20.32 13.45 -4.43
C ARG A 72 19.35 12.27 -4.56
N ASP A 73 19.87 11.05 -4.38
CA ASP A 73 19.05 9.84 -4.47
C ASP A 73 17.99 9.84 -3.36
N PHE A 74 18.34 10.38 -2.18
CA PHE A 74 17.41 10.55 -1.08
C PHE A 74 16.29 11.56 -1.42
N LEU A 75 16.60 12.68 -2.05
CA LEU A 75 15.60 13.63 -2.52
C LEU A 75 14.67 13.01 -3.58
N VAL A 76 15.21 12.20 -4.50
CA VAL A 76 14.43 11.44 -5.49
C VAL A 76 13.50 10.46 -4.79
N ARG A 77 13.98 9.74 -3.78
CA ARG A 77 13.17 8.83 -2.95
C ARG A 77 12.02 9.58 -2.26
N ILE A 78 12.27 10.71 -1.62
CA ILE A 78 11.23 11.53 -0.98
C ILE A 78 10.14 11.91 -1.99
N ILE A 79 10.51 12.39 -3.18
CA ILE A 79 9.56 12.75 -4.24
C ILE A 79 8.73 11.53 -4.66
N TYR A 80 9.38 10.39 -4.87
CA TYR A 80 8.72 9.15 -5.21
C TYR A 80 7.69 8.72 -4.15
N GLU A 81 8.07 8.70 -2.88
CA GLU A 81 7.23 8.30 -1.76
C GLU A 81 6.03 9.24 -1.59
N GLU A 82 6.23 10.55 -1.74
CA GLU A 82 5.16 11.53 -1.66
C GLU A 82 4.16 11.41 -2.81
N ILE A 83 4.63 11.17 -4.05
CA ILE A 83 3.75 10.90 -5.19
C ILE A 83 3.01 9.58 -5.00
N ARG A 84 3.69 8.53 -4.52
CA ARG A 84 3.08 7.24 -4.22
C ARG A 84 2.01 7.35 -3.15
N SER A 85 2.23 8.16 -2.12
CA SER A 85 1.28 8.35 -1.01
C SER A 85 -0.07 8.88 -1.46
N ILE A 86 -0.11 9.71 -2.53
CA ILE A 86 -1.35 10.25 -3.09
C ILE A 86 -2.19 9.18 -3.78
N LEU A 87 -1.52 8.18 -4.38
CA LEU A 87 -2.20 7.08 -5.08
C LEU A 87 -2.92 6.11 -4.13
N GLY A 88 -2.82 6.36 -2.83
CA GLY A 88 -3.40 5.53 -1.79
C GLY A 88 -2.53 4.31 -1.47
N LYS A 89 -2.91 3.63 -0.40
CA LYS A 89 -2.27 2.37 -0.01
C LYS A 89 -2.60 1.31 -1.04
N GLU A 90 -1.62 0.48 -1.38
CA GLU A 90 -1.89 -0.73 -2.14
C GLU A 90 -2.94 -1.57 -1.40
N ARG A 91 -4.04 -1.85 -2.08
CA ARG A 91 -5.07 -2.71 -1.56
C ARG A 91 -4.96 -4.07 -2.24
N ALA A 92 -4.77 -5.11 -1.45
CA ALA A 92 -4.88 -6.49 -1.94
C ALA A 92 -6.34 -6.74 -2.38
N PHE A 93 -6.61 -6.56 -3.68
CA PHE A 93 -7.93 -6.86 -4.25
C PHE A 93 -8.04 -8.38 -4.44
N GLU A 94 -8.77 -9.04 -3.54
CA GLU A 94 -8.96 -10.48 -3.61
C GLU A 94 -9.80 -10.88 -4.82
N ILE A 95 -9.29 -11.84 -5.59
CA ILE A 95 -9.96 -12.40 -6.76
C ILE A 95 -10.71 -13.66 -6.32
N LYS A 96 -11.96 -13.48 -5.94
CA LYS A 96 -12.92 -14.53 -5.54
C LYS A 96 -14.32 -14.15 -6.02
N PRO A 97 -15.28 -15.08 -6.07
CA PRO A 97 -16.67 -14.73 -6.31
C PRO A 97 -17.15 -13.64 -5.37
N LYS A 98 -17.74 -12.57 -5.89
CA LYS A 98 -18.22 -11.42 -5.12
C LYS A 98 -19.24 -10.59 -5.88
N LYS A 99 -19.95 -9.74 -5.16
CA LYS A 99 -20.88 -8.76 -5.69
C LYS A 99 -20.16 -7.43 -5.92
N ILE A 100 -20.19 -6.92 -7.14
CA ILE A 100 -19.51 -5.69 -7.55
C ILE A 100 -20.54 -4.71 -8.12
N LEU A 101 -20.64 -3.53 -7.52
CA LEU A 101 -21.43 -2.41 -8.02
C LEU A 101 -20.53 -1.40 -8.70
N LEU A 102 -20.82 -1.06 -9.96
CA LEU A 102 -20.12 0.00 -10.67
C LEU A 102 -20.89 1.32 -10.52
N ALA A 103 -20.21 2.35 -10.03
CA ALA A 103 -20.72 3.70 -9.92
C ALA A 103 -19.91 4.66 -10.79
N GLY A 104 -20.46 5.82 -11.15
CA GLY A 104 -19.74 6.84 -11.93
C GLY A 104 -20.66 7.60 -12.88
N LEU A 105 -20.17 8.75 -13.39
CA LEU A 105 -20.92 9.62 -14.30
C LEU A 105 -21.07 9.00 -15.71
N PHE A 106 -21.87 9.65 -16.53
CA PHE A 106 -22.04 9.33 -17.94
C PHE A 106 -20.70 9.41 -18.69
N GLY A 107 -20.47 8.49 -19.62
CA GLY A 107 -19.27 8.51 -20.48
C GLY A 107 -17.96 8.07 -19.81
N GLN A 108 -17.98 7.69 -18.53
CA GLN A 108 -16.78 7.27 -17.81
C GLN A 108 -16.33 5.83 -18.14
N GLY A 109 -17.12 5.09 -18.93
CA GLY A 109 -16.77 3.73 -19.37
C GLY A 109 -17.26 2.60 -18.46
N LYS A 110 -18.32 2.82 -17.65
CA LYS A 110 -18.87 1.78 -16.74
C LYS A 110 -19.24 0.48 -17.47
N THR A 111 -20.07 0.57 -18.51
CA THR A 111 -20.53 -0.58 -19.28
C THR A 111 -19.35 -1.36 -19.91
N THR A 112 -18.39 -0.65 -20.50
CA THR A 112 -17.18 -1.27 -21.03
C THR A 112 -16.33 -1.91 -19.92
N THR A 113 -16.24 -1.25 -18.77
CA THR A 113 -15.52 -1.77 -17.60
C THR A 113 -16.19 -3.02 -17.03
N ALA A 114 -17.53 -3.09 -17.03
CA ALA A 114 -18.26 -4.31 -16.65
C ALA A 114 -17.83 -5.51 -17.49
N GLY A 115 -17.78 -5.32 -18.82
CA GLY A 115 -17.29 -6.36 -19.75
C GLY A 115 -15.82 -6.74 -19.52
N LYS A 116 -14.95 -5.75 -19.29
CA LYS A 116 -13.53 -5.99 -18.99
C LYS A 116 -13.31 -6.73 -17.68
N LEU A 117 -14.02 -6.35 -16.62
CA LEU A 117 -13.99 -7.06 -15.35
C LEU A 117 -14.49 -8.49 -15.50
N ALA A 118 -15.60 -8.70 -16.23
CA ALA A 118 -16.10 -10.03 -16.51
C ALA A 118 -15.03 -10.90 -17.20
N ARG A 119 -14.38 -10.36 -18.22
CA ARG A 119 -13.27 -11.05 -18.92
C ARG A 119 -12.09 -11.32 -17.99
N PHE A 120 -11.74 -10.37 -17.13
CA PHE A 120 -10.66 -10.51 -16.16
C PHE A 120 -10.93 -11.66 -15.15
N TYR A 121 -12.14 -11.74 -14.61
CA TYR A 121 -12.53 -12.81 -13.70
C TYR A 121 -12.60 -14.18 -14.39
N GLN A 122 -13.13 -14.25 -15.61
CA GLN A 122 -13.13 -15.48 -16.41
C GLN A 122 -11.72 -16.05 -16.65
N LYS A 123 -10.74 -15.19 -16.97
CA LYS A 123 -9.33 -15.59 -17.12
C LYS A 123 -8.76 -16.23 -15.84
N LYS A 124 -9.39 -15.97 -14.69
CA LYS A 124 -9.05 -16.57 -13.39
C LYS A 124 -9.89 -17.79 -13.03
N GLY A 125 -10.71 -18.28 -13.98
CA GLY A 125 -11.57 -19.45 -13.77
C GLY A 125 -12.82 -19.16 -12.97
N ILE A 126 -13.21 -17.91 -12.75
CA ILE A 126 -14.38 -17.51 -11.97
C ILE A 126 -15.52 -17.19 -12.92
N ARG A 127 -16.69 -17.80 -12.68
CA ARG A 127 -17.91 -17.52 -13.45
C ARG A 127 -18.47 -16.16 -13.06
N VAL A 128 -18.98 -15.45 -14.08
CA VAL A 128 -19.45 -14.07 -13.95
C VAL A 128 -20.84 -13.91 -14.55
N ALA A 129 -21.67 -13.09 -13.92
CA ALA A 129 -22.93 -12.60 -14.44
C ALA A 129 -22.91 -11.06 -14.51
N LEU A 130 -23.40 -10.52 -15.62
CA LEU A 130 -23.59 -9.08 -15.83
C LEU A 130 -25.06 -8.71 -15.63
N VAL A 131 -25.33 -7.65 -14.91
CA VAL A 131 -26.71 -7.13 -14.65
C VAL A 131 -26.79 -5.71 -15.24
N ALA A 132 -27.75 -5.51 -16.18
CA ALA A 132 -28.03 -4.21 -16.78
C ALA A 132 -29.02 -3.42 -15.93
N ALA A 133 -28.51 -2.55 -15.06
CA ALA A 133 -29.33 -1.68 -14.19
C ALA A 133 -29.33 -0.21 -14.64
N ASP A 134 -28.89 0.10 -15.88
CA ASP A 134 -29.05 1.43 -16.50
C ASP A 134 -30.45 1.52 -17.13
N VAL A 135 -31.43 1.95 -16.34
CA VAL A 135 -32.83 2.07 -16.75
C VAL A 135 -33.11 3.29 -17.63
N HIS A 136 -32.17 4.22 -17.76
CA HIS A 136 -32.37 5.47 -18.48
C HIS A 136 -31.93 5.38 -19.94
N ARG A 137 -31.15 4.36 -20.31
CA ARG A 137 -30.59 4.20 -21.64
C ARG A 137 -30.76 2.79 -22.20
N PRO A 138 -31.80 2.56 -23.04
CA PRO A 138 -32.00 1.23 -23.64
C PRO A 138 -30.75 0.72 -24.39
N ALA A 139 -30.04 1.59 -25.08
CA ALA A 139 -28.81 1.23 -25.80
C ALA A 139 -27.69 0.71 -24.87
N ALA A 140 -27.64 1.11 -23.61
CA ALA A 140 -26.68 0.58 -22.63
C ALA A 140 -26.96 -0.89 -22.28
N VAL A 141 -28.23 -1.26 -22.21
CA VAL A 141 -28.66 -2.66 -22.00
C VAL A 141 -28.19 -3.52 -23.18
N ASP A 142 -28.44 -3.06 -24.41
CA ASP A 142 -28.02 -3.77 -25.63
C ASP A 142 -26.49 -3.88 -25.73
N GLN A 143 -25.77 -2.83 -25.34
CA GLN A 143 -24.32 -2.84 -25.31
C GLN A 143 -23.78 -3.86 -24.28
N LEU A 144 -24.36 -3.90 -23.08
CA LEU A 144 -23.92 -4.84 -22.05
C LEU A 144 -24.23 -6.28 -22.44
N GLU A 145 -25.38 -6.52 -23.10
CA GLU A 145 -25.75 -7.84 -23.63
C GLU A 145 -24.78 -8.29 -24.72
N GLN A 146 -24.35 -7.39 -25.62
CA GLN A 146 -23.33 -7.72 -26.61
C GLN A 146 -21.99 -8.06 -25.97
N LEU A 147 -21.62 -7.31 -24.93
CA LEU A 147 -20.39 -7.57 -24.18
C LEU A 147 -20.46 -8.92 -23.44
N SER A 148 -21.60 -9.26 -22.84
CA SER A 148 -21.77 -10.57 -22.18
C SER A 148 -21.62 -11.73 -23.15
N LYS A 149 -22.19 -11.61 -24.36
CA LYS A 149 -22.03 -12.60 -25.46
C LYS A 149 -20.58 -12.74 -25.92
N LYS A 150 -19.86 -11.59 -26.09
CA LYS A 150 -18.43 -11.60 -26.48
C LYS A 150 -17.54 -12.22 -25.40
N VAL A 151 -17.85 -11.99 -24.15
CA VAL A 151 -17.14 -12.58 -23.00
C VAL A 151 -17.55 -14.04 -22.81
N GLY A 152 -18.79 -14.40 -23.12
CA GLY A 152 -19.37 -15.72 -22.83
C GLY A 152 -19.76 -15.86 -21.36
N CYS A 153 -20.39 -14.84 -20.75
CA CYS A 153 -20.82 -14.85 -19.38
C CYS A 153 -22.34 -14.69 -19.25
N ASP A 154 -22.88 -15.02 -18.09
CA ASP A 154 -24.30 -14.91 -17.80
C ASP A 154 -24.74 -13.44 -17.83
N PHE A 155 -26.00 -13.18 -18.22
CA PHE A 155 -26.53 -11.82 -18.37
C PHE A 155 -27.97 -11.75 -17.88
N TYR A 156 -28.32 -10.63 -17.22
CA TYR A 156 -29.68 -10.34 -16.81
C TYR A 156 -30.06 -8.88 -17.12
N ALA A 157 -31.26 -8.73 -17.64
CA ALA A 157 -31.89 -7.42 -17.86
C ALA A 157 -33.42 -7.59 -17.80
N HIS A 158 -34.11 -6.60 -17.26
CA HIS A 158 -35.56 -6.51 -17.32
C HIS A 158 -35.94 -5.29 -18.18
N ARG A 159 -36.22 -5.51 -19.46
CA ARG A 159 -36.59 -4.45 -20.41
C ARG A 159 -37.97 -3.91 -20.04
N GLY A 160 -38.06 -2.57 -19.88
CA GLY A 160 -39.30 -1.88 -19.50
C GLY A 160 -39.46 -1.61 -18.00
N GLU A 161 -38.70 -2.26 -17.14
CA GLU A 161 -38.65 -1.85 -15.72
C GLU A 161 -37.83 -0.55 -15.60
N THR A 162 -38.34 0.39 -14.79
CA THR A 162 -37.74 1.71 -14.58
C THR A 162 -37.06 1.87 -13.22
N ARG A 163 -37.13 0.85 -12.39
CA ARG A 163 -36.51 0.83 -11.05
C ARG A 163 -35.32 -0.12 -11.05
N ALA A 164 -34.13 0.44 -11.00
CA ALA A 164 -32.87 -0.29 -11.04
C ALA A 164 -32.75 -1.31 -9.89
N GLU A 165 -33.24 -0.98 -8.70
CA GLU A 165 -33.24 -1.85 -7.52
C GLU A 165 -34.08 -3.12 -7.73
N VAL A 166 -35.17 -3.05 -8.49
CA VAL A 166 -36.01 -4.21 -8.81
C VAL A 166 -35.27 -5.16 -9.74
N ILE A 167 -34.66 -4.64 -10.80
CA ILE A 167 -33.86 -5.43 -11.75
C ILE A 167 -32.77 -6.20 -11.01
N VAL A 168 -32.07 -5.53 -10.09
CA VAL A 168 -31.00 -6.15 -9.31
C VAL A 168 -31.54 -7.24 -8.36
N GLN A 169 -32.69 -7.00 -7.72
CA GLN A 169 -33.31 -8.00 -6.85
C GLN A 169 -33.71 -9.26 -7.63
N GLU A 170 -34.34 -9.11 -8.79
CA GLU A 170 -34.71 -10.22 -9.67
C GLU A 170 -33.48 -10.97 -10.18
N ALA A 171 -32.42 -10.24 -10.60
CA ALA A 171 -31.15 -10.84 -11.01
C ALA A 171 -30.54 -11.70 -9.88
N MET A 172 -30.58 -11.23 -8.64
CA MET A 172 -30.05 -11.97 -7.49
C MET A 172 -30.86 -13.24 -7.17
N ALA A 173 -32.16 -13.24 -7.47
CA ALA A 173 -32.98 -14.44 -7.39
C ALA A 173 -32.74 -15.43 -8.54
N HIS A 174 -32.30 -14.91 -9.69
CA HIS A 174 -32.05 -15.71 -10.89
C HIS A 174 -30.68 -16.41 -10.86
N PHE A 175 -29.64 -15.76 -10.31
CA PHE A 175 -28.26 -16.27 -10.35
C PHE A 175 -27.90 -17.15 -9.14
N ALA A 176 -27.01 -18.11 -9.39
CA ALA A 176 -26.46 -18.96 -8.32
C ALA A 176 -25.52 -18.13 -7.40
N PRO A 177 -25.50 -18.42 -6.09
CA PRO A 177 -24.80 -17.59 -5.09
C PRO A 177 -23.27 -17.56 -5.19
N HIS A 178 -22.66 -18.44 -5.97
CA HIS A 178 -21.20 -18.57 -6.13
C HIS A 178 -20.65 -17.90 -7.40
N LEU A 179 -21.44 -17.05 -8.06
CA LEU A 179 -21.00 -16.26 -9.19
C LEU A 179 -20.43 -14.91 -8.74
N THR A 180 -19.51 -14.34 -9.54
CA THR A 180 -19.24 -12.91 -9.45
C THR A 180 -20.36 -12.18 -10.19
N VAL A 181 -21.12 -11.36 -9.49
CA VAL A 181 -22.18 -10.55 -10.09
C VAL A 181 -21.70 -9.11 -10.21
N ILE A 182 -21.71 -8.56 -11.44
CA ILE A 182 -21.30 -7.18 -11.73
C ILE A 182 -22.53 -6.41 -12.18
N VAL A 183 -22.91 -5.38 -11.44
CA VAL A 183 -24.04 -4.51 -11.75
C VAL A 183 -23.53 -3.26 -12.44
N ASP A 184 -23.96 -3.04 -13.70
CA ASP A 184 -23.73 -1.80 -14.47
C ASP A 184 -24.89 -0.85 -14.22
N THR A 185 -24.64 0.30 -13.59
CA THR A 185 -25.64 1.29 -13.24
C THR A 185 -25.69 2.45 -14.19
N ALA A 186 -26.79 3.22 -14.12
CA ALA A 186 -26.92 4.46 -14.87
C ALA A 186 -25.81 5.45 -14.56
N GLY A 187 -25.49 6.28 -15.52
CA GLY A 187 -24.63 7.45 -15.36
C GLY A 187 -25.34 8.70 -15.88
N ARG A 188 -25.35 9.77 -15.12
CA ARG A 188 -25.83 11.07 -15.56
C ARG A 188 -24.66 12.02 -15.84
N SER A 189 -24.93 13.12 -16.54
CA SER A 189 -23.90 14.11 -16.91
C SER A 189 -23.33 14.87 -15.70
N GLY A 190 -24.02 14.81 -14.55
CA GLY A 190 -23.61 15.43 -13.31
C GLY A 190 -24.02 14.59 -12.10
N ILE A 191 -23.59 15.01 -10.93
CA ILE A 191 -24.05 14.46 -9.66
C ILE A 191 -25.38 15.15 -9.33
N ASP A 192 -26.46 14.41 -9.43
CA ASP A 192 -27.77 14.90 -9.03
C ASP A 192 -28.38 14.02 -7.92
N PRO A 193 -29.34 14.55 -7.14
CA PRO A 193 -29.95 13.81 -6.03
C PRO A 193 -30.62 12.51 -6.47
N ASP A 194 -31.21 12.46 -7.67
CA ASP A 194 -31.91 11.27 -8.17
C ASP A 194 -30.94 10.13 -8.45
N LEU A 195 -29.79 10.43 -9.07
CA LEU A 195 -28.72 9.44 -9.31
C LEU A 195 -28.20 8.86 -7.97
N ILE A 196 -27.99 9.73 -7.01
CA ILE A 196 -27.50 9.32 -5.68
C ILE A 196 -28.55 8.47 -4.97
N ALA A 197 -29.84 8.86 -5.03
CA ALA A 197 -30.93 8.10 -4.43
C ALA A 197 -31.10 6.71 -5.10
N GLU A 198 -31.00 6.65 -6.44
CA GLU A 198 -31.07 5.39 -7.20
C GLU A 198 -29.94 4.44 -6.81
N LEU A 199 -28.69 4.93 -6.81
CA LEU A 199 -27.53 4.14 -6.42
C LEU A 199 -27.62 3.66 -4.96
N THR A 200 -28.15 4.50 -4.08
CA THR A 200 -28.35 4.12 -2.67
C THR A 200 -29.35 2.98 -2.52
N ARG A 201 -30.50 3.03 -3.24
CA ARG A 201 -31.47 1.94 -3.26
C ARG A 201 -30.88 0.65 -3.82
N VAL A 202 -30.18 0.75 -4.96
CA VAL A 202 -29.49 -0.42 -5.57
C VAL A 202 -28.49 -1.03 -4.59
N ARG A 203 -27.67 -0.20 -3.92
CA ARG A 203 -26.70 -0.69 -2.92
C ARG A 203 -27.39 -1.39 -1.76
N GLN A 204 -28.50 -0.86 -1.24
CA GLN A 204 -29.24 -1.47 -0.13
C GLN A 204 -29.78 -2.87 -0.46
N VAL A 205 -30.30 -3.05 -1.67
CA VAL A 205 -30.83 -4.34 -2.14
C VAL A 205 -29.71 -5.32 -2.52
N PHE A 206 -28.69 -4.85 -3.23
CA PHE A 206 -27.61 -5.68 -3.75
C PHE A 206 -26.63 -6.10 -2.67
N GLN A 207 -26.37 -5.26 -1.67
CA GLN A 207 -25.37 -5.46 -0.63
C GLN A 207 -24.00 -5.88 -1.23
N PRO A 208 -23.38 -5.03 -2.06
CA PRO A 208 -22.13 -5.35 -2.74
C PRO A 208 -20.96 -5.43 -1.76
N GLU A 209 -20.04 -6.36 -1.99
CA GLU A 209 -18.74 -6.41 -1.29
C GLU A 209 -17.78 -5.36 -1.85
N GLU A 210 -17.98 -4.98 -3.13
CA GLU A 210 -17.21 -3.94 -3.78
C GLU A 210 -18.11 -2.89 -4.43
N VAL A 211 -17.88 -1.63 -4.12
CA VAL A 211 -18.47 -0.48 -4.80
C VAL A 211 -17.32 0.24 -5.49
N LEU A 212 -17.22 0.08 -6.81
CA LEU A 212 -16.11 0.59 -7.61
C LEU A 212 -16.53 1.82 -8.41
N LEU A 213 -15.89 2.94 -8.14
CA LEU A 213 -16.07 4.16 -8.92
C LEU A 213 -15.27 4.05 -10.23
N VAL A 214 -15.97 4.15 -11.34
CA VAL A 214 -15.34 4.21 -12.67
C VAL A 214 -15.14 5.67 -13.05
N LEU A 215 -13.88 6.06 -13.26
CA LEU A 215 -13.47 7.42 -13.59
C LEU A 215 -12.66 7.45 -14.88
N ASP A 216 -12.99 8.38 -15.77
CA ASP A 216 -12.16 8.74 -16.90
C ASP A 216 -10.92 9.51 -16.39
N ALA A 217 -9.74 9.06 -16.72
CA ALA A 217 -8.48 9.72 -16.35
C ALA A 217 -8.36 11.15 -16.94
N ALA A 218 -9.20 11.49 -17.94
CA ALA A 218 -9.30 12.83 -18.50
C ALA A 218 -10.12 13.81 -17.64
N MET A 219 -10.87 13.31 -16.65
CA MET A 219 -11.57 14.19 -15.72
C MET A 219 -10.55 14.98 -14.88
N GLY A 220 -10.51 16.29 -15.07
CA GLY A 220 -9.67 17.17 -14.26
C GLY A 220 -10.11 17.26 -12.78
N GLN A 221 -10.10 18.46 -12.23
CA GLN A 221 -10.42 18.69 -10.81
C GLN A 221 -11.84 18.27 -10.38
N THR A 222 -12.78 18.16 -11.33
CA THR A 222 -14.16 17.67 -11.06
C THR A 222 -14.20 16.22 -10.60
N ALA A 223 -13.17 15.41 -10.92
CA ALA A 223 -13.06 14.02 -10.48
C ALA A 223 -13.09 13.89 -8.94
N GLY A 224 -12.40 14.80 -8.24
CA GLY A 224 -12.37 14.81 -6.77
C GLY A 224 -13.77 15.00 -6.17
N ARG A 225 -14.51 16.01 -6.64
CA ARG A 225 -15.90 16.28 -6.18
C ARG A 225 -16.83 15.09 -6.45
N SER A 226 -16.69 14.49 -7.64
CA SER A 226 -17.49 13.31 -8.00
C SER A 226 -17.17 12.13 -7.08
N ALA A 227 -15.91 11.87 -6.83
CA ALA A 227 -15.48 10.77 -5.96
C ALA A 227 -15.97 10.96 -4.51
N GLU A 228 -15.91 12.19 -4.00
CA GLU A 228 -16.41 12.54 -2.67
C GLU A 228 -17.91 12.29 -2.54
N ALA A 229 -18.72 12.80 -3.46
CA ALA A 229 -20.17 12.63 -3.43
C ALA A 229 -20.58 11.15 -3.54
N PHE A 230 -19.97 10.38 -4.44
CA PHE A 230 -20.21 8.93 -4.52
C PHE A 230 -19.74 8.20 -3.25
N HIS A 231 -18.61 8.60 -2.67
CA HIS A 231 -18.12 7.98 -1.44
C HIS A 231 -19.07 8.20 -0.26
N GLN A 232 -19.56 9.42 -0.09
CA GLN A 232 -20.54 9.77 0.96
C GLN A 232 -21.88 9.01 0.77
N ALA A 233 -22.31 8.83 -0.47
CA ALA A 233 -23.59 8.20 -0.78
C ALA A 233 -23.56 6.68 -0.65
N VAL A 234 -22.55 6.03 -1.24
CA VAL A 234 -22.54 4.57 -1.40
C VAL A 234 -21.29 3.89 -0.82
N GLY A 235 -20.38 4.62 -0.19
CA GLY A 235 -19.21 4.06 0.46
C GLY A 235 -18.29 3.31 -0.52
N LEU A 236 -17.53 4.07 -1.34
CA LEU A 236 -16.63 3.49 -2.31
C LEU A 236 -15.57 2.60 -1.65
N THR A 237 -15.33 1.45 -2.24
CA THR A 237 -14.27 0.51 -1.83
C THR A 237 -13.05 0.57 -2.72
N GLY A 238 -13.16 1.11 -3.93
CA GLY A 238 -12.06 1.29 -4.86
C GLY A 238 -12.43 2.15 -6.07
N VAL A 239 -11.41 2.52 -6.83
CA VAL A 239 -11.51 3.32 -8.05
C VAL A 239 -10.95 2.53 -9.23
N ILE A 240 -11.63 2.59 -10.38
CA ILE A 240 -11.14 2.10 -11.66
C ILE A 240 -10.89 3.29 -12.55
N LEU A 241 -9.65 3.46 -13.00
CA LEU A 241 -9.29 4.50 -13.96
C LEU A 241 -9.43 3.96 -15.38
N THR A 242 -10.15 4.69 -16.23
CA THR A 242 -10.35 4.34 -17.64
C THR A 242 -9.65 5.33 -18.56
N LYS A 243 -9.48 4.94 -19.82
CA LYS A 243 -8.96 5.77 -20.92
C LYS A 243 -7.55 6.34 -20.65
N LEU A 244 -6.69 5.56 -19.99
CA LEU A 244 -5.29 5.93 -19.77
C LEU A 244 -4.46 5.96 -21.05
N ASP A 245 -4.95 5.37 -22.12
CA ASP A 245 -4.39 5.41 -23.49
C ASP A 245 -4.61 6.75 -24.20
N GLY A 246 -5.55 7.56 -23.71
CA GLY A 246 -5.87 8.88 -24.28
C GLY A 246 -4.78 9.95 -24.09
N SER A 247 -5.04 11.16 -24.60
CA SER A 247 -4.12 12.32 -24.54
C SER A 247 -4.32 13.21 -23.31
N ALA A 248 -5.21 12.85 -22.38
CA ALA A 248 -5.57 13.68 -21.24
C ALA A 248 -4.45 13.81 -20.20
N LYS A 249 -4.57 14.80 -19.30
CA LYS A 249 -3.51 15.18 -18.36
C LYS A 249 -3.38 14.29 -17.11
N GLY A 250 -4.39 13.47 -16.80
CA GLY A 250 -4.35 12.43 -15.74
C GLY A 250 -4.37 12.90 -14.27
N GLY A 251 -4.32 14.18 -14.02
CA GLY A 251 -4.27 14.73 -12.65
C GLY A 251 -5.58 14.55 -11.87
N GLY A 252 -6.71 14.46 -12.57
CA GLY A 252 -8.01 14.21 -11.95
C GLY A 252 -8.08 12.88 -11.19
N ALA A 253 -7.39 11.86 -11.70
CA ALA A 253 -7.29 10.56 -11.02
C ALA A 253 -6.64 10.68 -9.65
N LEU A 254 -5.53 11.42 -9.55
CA LEU A 254 -4.84 11.68 -8.28
C LEU A 254 -5.76 12.43 -7.30
N SER A 255 -6.50 13.43 -7.82
CA SER A 255 -7.44 14.21 -7.01
C SER A 255 -8.60 13.36 -6.49
N ALA A 256 -9.14 12.45 -7.30
CA ALA A 256 -10.24 11.57 -6.91
C ALA A 256 -9.85 10.62 -5.77
N VAL A 257 -8.68 10.01 -5.86
CA VAL A 257 -8.16 9.10 -4.82
C VAL A 257 -7.88 9.85 -3.53
N ALA A 258 -7.22 11.01 -3.61
CA ALA A 258 -6.87 11.80 -2.43
C ALA A 258 -8.11 12.28 -1.65
N VAL A 259 -9.20 12.65 -2.36
CA VAL A 259 -10.42 13.17 -1.72
C VAL A 259 -11.31 12.03 -1.20
N SER A 260 -11.49 10.95 -1.96
CA SER A 260 -12.35 9.84 -1.55
C SER A 260 -11.69 8.88 -0.56
N GLY A 261 -10.37 8.87 -0.48
CA GLY A 261 -9.61 7.85 0.26
C GLY A 261 -9.72 6.44 -0.29
N ALA A 262 -10.51 6.22 -1.36
CA ALA A 262 -10.69 4.93 -1.99
C ALA A 262 -9.48 4.60 -2.90
N PRO A 263 -8.81 3.45 -2.72
CA PRO A 263 -7.63 3.10 -3.50
C PRO A 263 -7.98 2.81 -4.97
N ILE A 264 -7.04 3.09 -5.88
CA ILE A 264 -7.15 2.59 -7.25
C ILE A 264 -6.95 1.07 -7.21
N VAL A 265 -7.86 0.32 -7.83
CA VAL A 265 -7.80 -1.16 -7.88
C VAL A 265 -7.52 -1.69 -9.28
N PHE A 266 -8.01 -1.01 -10.32
CA PHE A 266 -7.78 -1.36 -11.71
C PHE A 266 -7.53 -0.13 -12.58
N ILE A 267 -6.84 -0.36 -13.70
CA ILE A 267 -6.64 0.63 -14.76
C ILE A 267 -7.00 0.03 -16.11
N GLY A 268 -7.77 0.77 -16.90
CA GLY A 268 -8.05 0.46 -18.30
C GLY A 268 -7.03 1.13 -19.22
N THR A 269 -6.32 0.32 -19.99
CA THR A 269 -5.17 0.74 -20.79
C THR A 269 -5.45 0.82 -22.29
N GLY A 270 -6.69 0.60 -22.70
CA GLY A 270 -7.12 0.65 -24.10
C GLY A 270 -8.61 0.31 -24.28
N GLU A 271 -9.05 0.01 -25.48
CA GLU A 271 -10.47 -0.24 -25.83
C GLU A 271 -10.86 -1.74 -25.76
N HIS A 272 -9.90 -2.65 -25.91
CA HIS A 272 -10.17 -4.09 -25.94
C HIS A 272 -10.54 -4.66 -24.57
N LEU A 273 -11.31 -5.76 -24.56
CA LEU A 273 -11.77 -6.41 -23.32
C LEU A 273 -10.62 -6.94 -22.42
N ASP A 274 -9.49 -7.25 -23.03
CA ASP A 274 -8.30 -7.75 -22.31
C ASP A 274 -7.43 -6.63 -21.72
N GLU A 275 -7.74 -5.36 -22.01
CA GLU A 275 -6.97 -4.19 -21.59
C GLU A 275 -7.51 -3.63 -20.27
N LEU A 276 -7.47 -4.45 -19.24
CA LEU A 276 -7.71 -4.11 -17.84
C LEU A 276 -6.61 -4.74 -16.98
N GLU A 277 -5.87 -3.91 -16.27
CA GLU A 277 -4.77 -4.34 -15.41
C GLU A 277 -5.08 -4.02 -13.95
N ARG A 278 -4.57 -4.84 -13.01
CA ARG A 278 -4.54 -4.47 -11.60
C ARG A 278 -3.62 -3.28 -11.41
N PHE A 279 -4.06 -2.35 -10.58
CA PHE A 279 -3.23 -1.20 -10.28
C PHE A 279 -2.12 -1.57 -9.29
N ASP A 280 -0.91 -1.20 -9.64
CA ASP A 280 0.28 -1.29 -8.81
C ASP A 280 0.88 0.13 -8.68
N PRO A 281 0.78 0.77 -7.50
CA PRO A 281 1.29 2.12 -7.29
C PRO A 281 2.77 2.26 -7.61
N THR A 282 3.58 1.27 -7.26
CA THR A 282 5.02 1.26 -7.49
C THR A 282 5.36 1.30 -8.97
N ARG A 283 4.76 0.40 -9.76
CA ARG A 283 4.93 0.36 -11.21
C ARG A 283 4.39 1.62 -11.89
N PHE A 284 3.27 2.13 -11.41
CA PHE A 284 2.66 3.32 -11.97
C PHE A 284 3.55 4.55 -11.77
N VAL A 285 4.05 4.80 -10.55
CA VAL A 285 4.94 5.93 -10.27
C VAL A 285 6.28 5.76 -10.99
N SER A 286 6.83 4.55 -11.06
CA SER A 286 8.05 4.27 -11.81
C SER A 286 7.91 4.62 -13.29
N ARG A 287 6.80 4.24 -13.93
CA ARG A 287 6.49 4.63 -15.32
C ARG A 287 6.30 6.15 -15.46
N LEU A 288 5.60 6.76 -14.52
CA LEU A 288 5.36 8.21 -14.50
C LEU A 288 6.68 8.99 -14.43
N LEU A 289 7.55 8.61 -13.52
CA LEU A 289 8.84 9.24 -13.32
C LEU A 289 9.89 8.85 -14.37
N GLY A 290 9.59 7.85 -15.20
CA GLY A 290 10.52 7.34 -16.22
C GLY A 290 11.76 6.68 -15.64
N MET A 291 11.67 6.20 -14.41
CA MET A 291 12.73 5.54 -13.68
C MET A 291 12.51 4.03 -13.77
N GLY A 292 13.08 3.40 -14.80
CA GLY A 292 13.01 1.94 -14.96
C GLY A 292 13.61 1.14 -13.79
N ASP A 293 14.49 1.78 -13.04
CA ASP A 293 15.27 1.14 -11.97
C ASP A 293 15.07 1.79 -10.58
N ILE A 294 13.89 2.40 -10.35
CA ILE A 294 13.58 2.97 -9.04
C ILE A 294 13.51 1.88 -7.96
N GLN A 295 13.19 0.66 -8.36
CA GLN A 295 13.10 -0.46 -7.43
C GLN A 295 14.48 -0.79 -6.84
N THR A 296 15.51 -0.84 -7.65
CA THR A 296 16.91 -0.99 -7.19
C THR A 296 17.34 0.16 -6.28
N LEU A 297 16.90 1.40 -6.59
CA LEU A 297 17.15 2.53 -5.71
C LEU A 297 16.49 2.33 -4.32
N LEU A 298 15.21 1.92 -4.28
CA LEU A 298 14.48 1.69 -3.04
C LEU A 298 15.09 0.53 -2.23
N GLU A 299 15.38 -0.60 -2.88
CA GLU A 299 16.04 -1.76 -2.26
C GLU A 299 17.39 -1.37 -1.64
N ARG A 300 18.17 -0.53 -2.32
CA ARG A 300 19.43 -0.01 -1.79
C ARG A 300 19.23 0.86 -0.53
N PHE A 301 18.17 1.67 -0.48
CA PHE A 301 17.86 2.46 0.72
C PHE A 301 17.41 1.57 1.87
N GLU A 302 16.56 0.58 1.62
CA GLU A 302 16.14 -0.41 2.62
C GLU A 302 17.37 -1.15 3.20
N GLU A 303 18.30 -1.62 2.35
CA GLU A 303 19.54 -2.25 2.81
C GLU A 303 20.42 -1.32 3.66
N LEU A 304 20.47 -0.03 3.34
CA LEU A 304 21.27 0.94 4.11
C LEU A 304 20.61 1.26 5.46
N GLU A 305 19.28 1.40 5.50
CA GLU A 305 18.51 1.59 6.72
C GLU A 305 18.64 0.37 7.65
N ASP A 306 18.51 -0.85 7.13
CA ASP A 306 18.71 -2.09 7.88
C ASP A 306 20.11 -2.18 8.47
N LYS A 307 21.14 -1.78 7.72
CA LYS A 307 22.53 -1.73 8.21
C LYS A 307 22.72 -0.70 9.33
N GLU A 308 22.12 0.49 9.18
CA GLU A 308 22.19 1.55 10.18
C GLU A 308 21.45 1.15 11.47
N GLU A 309 20.27 0.52 11.36
CA GLU A 309 19.54 -0.03 12.51
C GLU A 309 20.33 -1.15 13.21
N ALA A 310 20.91 -2.07 12.43
CA ALA A 310 21.75 -3.12 12.96
C ALA A 310 22.99 -2.57 13.67
N GLN A 311 23.59 -1.50 13.13
CA GLN A 311 24.74 -0.84 13.76
C GLN A 311 24.34 -0.13 15.04
N LYS A 312 23.22 0.61 15.08
CA LYS A 312 22.68 1.25 16.29
C LYS A 312 22.33 0.20 17.37
N ALA A 313 21.72 -0.91 16.99
CA ALA A 313 21.43 -2.01 17.89
C ALA A 313 22.72 -2.62 18.48
N ALA A 314 23.77 -2.80 17.65
CA ALA A 314 25.06 -3.29 18.10
C ALA A 314 25.75 -2.29 19.06
N GLU A 315 25.69 -0.97 18.78
CA GLU A 315 26.23 0.07 19.65
C GLU A 315 25.48 0.14 21.00
N HIS A 316 24.14 0.05 20.99
CA HIS A 316 23.33 -0.07 22.21
C HIS A 316 23.69 -1.32 23.01
N MET A 317 23.89 -2.44 22.33
CA MET A 317 24.32 -3.69 22.96
C MET A 317 25.70 -3.55 23.61
N MET A 318 26.65 -2.92 22.93
CA MET A 318 28.02 -2.68 23.40
C MET A 318 28.08 -1.63 24.54
N SER A 319 27.15 -0.67 24.59
CA SER A 319 27.08 0.34 25.65
C SER A 319 26.47 -0.17 26.97
N GLY A 320 26.00 -1.43 26.98
CA GLY A 320 25.33 -2.04 28.15
C GLY A 320 23.90 -1.51 28.36
N LYS A 321 23.36 -0.73 27.44
CA LYS A 321 22.00 -0.15 27.46
C LYS A 321 20.96 -1.00 26.75
N PHE A 322 21.23 -2.29 26.55
CA PHE A 322 20.30 -3.20 25.87
C PHE A 322 18.95 -3.28 26.61
N THR A 323 17.88 -2.98 25.90
CA THR A 323 16.51 -2.87 26.41
C THR A 323 15.58 -3.92 25.82
N LEU A 324 14.34 -4.03 26.34
CA LEU A 324 13.31 -4.86 25.69
C LEU A 324 12.86 -4.29 24.34
N ARG A 325 13.00 -2.98 24.12
CA ARG A 325 12.74 -2.34 22.82
C ARG A 325 13.71 -2.84 21.75
N ASP A 326 15.01 -2.91 22.08
CA ASP A 326 16.02 -3.43 21.18
C ASP A 326 15.76 -4.91 20.86
N MET A 327 15.37 -5.69 21.86
CA MET A 327 14.98 -7.09 21.67
C MET A 327 13.74 -7.25 20.78
N ARG A 328 12.75 -6.37 20.92
CA ARG A 328 11.56 -6.37 20.06
C ARG A 328 11.93 -6.09 18.60
N SER A 329 12.72 -5.03 18.37
CA SER A 329 13.21 -4.68 17.01
C SER A 329 13.97 -5.85 16.38
N GLN A 330 14.87 -6.50 17.12
CA GLN A 330 15.59 -7.69 16.65
C GLN A 330 14.65 -8.84 16.30
N LEU A 331 13.65 -9.14 17.13
CA LEU A 331 12.68 -10.21 16.85
C LEU A 331 11.79 -9.90 15.66
N ASP A 332 11.47 -8.63 15.41
CA ASP A 332 10.68 -8.19 14.26
C ASP A 332 11.48 -8.32 12.96
N SER A 333 12.74 -7.89 12.95
CA SER A 333 13.68 -8.07 11.82
C SER A 333 13.90 -9.54 11.49
N LEU A 334 14.00 -10.40 12.50
CA LEU A 334 14.14 -11.85 12.33
C LEU A 334 12.88 -12.51 11.74
N GLY A 335 11.69 -11.98 12.06
CA GLY A 335 10.42 -12.46 11.49
C GLY A 335 10.28 -12.24 9.99
N GLN A 336 11.00 -11.28 9.42
CA GLN A 336 11.00 -10.94 7.99
C GLN A 336 12.04 -11.69 7.17
N MET A 337 13.11 -12.19 7.77
CA MET A 337 14.28 -12.76 7.08
C MET A 337 14.18 -14.26 6.68
N GLY A 338 13.04 -14.94 6.85
CA GLY A 338 12.85 -16.32 6.43
C GLY A 338 13.41 -17.40 7.41
N PRO A 339 13.73 -18.62 6.96
CA PRO A 339 13.93 -19.76 7.86
C PRO A 339 15.08 -19.59 8.86
N VAL A 340 14.83 -20.03 10.08
CA VAL A 340 15.64 -19.91 11.31
C VAL A 340 17.13 -20.36 11.16
N SER A 341 17.48 -21.11 10.12
CA SER A 341 18.84 -21.57 9.88
C SER A 341 19.86 -20.43 9.62
N LYS A 342 19.41 -19.29 9.10
CA LYS A 342 20.24 -18.08 8.93
C LYS A 342 20.43 -17.29 10.23
N LEU A 343 19.55 -17.50 11.19
CA LEU A 343 19.55 -16.83 12.48
C LEU A 343 20.69 -17.26 13.41
N MET A 344 21.11 -18.52 13.33
CA MET A 344 22.08 -19.08 14.25
C MET A 344 23.49 -18.50 14.11
N SER A 345 23.81 -17.93 12.94
CA SER A 345 25.11 -17.29 12.70
C SER A 345 25.22 -15.88 13.36
N LEU A 346 24.09 -15.28 13.72
CA LEU A 346 24.04 -13.90 14.25
C LEU A 346 23.99 -13.81 15.80
N PHE A 347 23.72 -14.91 16.49
CA PHE A 347 23.67 -14.94 17.96
C PHE A 347 24.73 -15.85 18.57
N PRO A 348 25.88 -15.31 19.00
CA PRO A 348 26.92 -16.11 19.66
C PRO A 348 26.45 -16.80 20.96
N ALA A 349 25.37 -16.31 21.57
CA ALA A 349 24.79 -16.85 22.81
C ALA A 349 24.03 -18.18 22.62
N PHE A 350 23.71 -18.58 21.40
CA PHE A 350 23.02 -19.85 21.13
C PHE A 350 23.99 -21.02 20.78
N GLY A 351 25.29 -20.78 20.79
CA GLY A 351 26.32 -21.81 20.64
C GLY A 351 26.34 -22.49 19.25
N ALA A 352 27.51 -22.70 18.69
CA ALA A 352 27.77 -23.37 17.43
C ALA A 352 27.47 -24.89 17.43
N ALA A 353 26.45 -25.36 18.16
CA ALA A 353 26.04 -26.76 18.21
C ALA A 353 25.01 -27.06 17.12
N LYS A 354 25.16 -28.12 16.40
CA LYS A 354 24.15 -28.70 15.49
C LYS A 354 22.90 -28.99 16.32
N MET A 355 21.86 -28.17 16.14
CA MET A 355 20.55 -28.37 16.78
C MET A 355 19.77 -29.44 16.01
N ASP A 356 19.10 -30.32 16.75
CA ASP A 356 18.13 -31.28 16.24
C ASP A 356 16.83 -30.54 15.85
N ASP A 357 16.07 -31.09 14.90
CA ASP A 357 14.80 -30.54 14.39
C ASP A 357 13.79 -30.23 15.51
N GLN A 358 13.83 -31.00 16.60
CA GLN A 358 12.96 -30.80 17.77
C GLN A 358 13.34 -29.53 18.55
N GLN A 359 14.63 -29.31 18.76
CA GLN A 359 15.16 -28.10 19.42
C GLN A 359 14.90 -26.84 18.57
N MET A 360 14.91 -26.96 17.24
CA MET A 360 14.59 -25.87 16.33
C MET A 360 13.12 -25.45 16.44
N LYS A 361 12.17 -26.40 16.50
CA LYS A 361 10.74 -26.16 16.70
C LYS A 361 10.46 -25.53 18.09
N GLU A 362 11.14 -25.98 19.13
CA GLU A 362 11.01 -25.40 20.48
C GLU A 362 11.51 -23.95 20.52
N THR A 363 12.64 -23.67 19.86
CA THR A 363 13.18 -22.31 19.76
C THR A 363 12.24 -21.38 19.00
N GLN A 364 11.68 -21.82 17.88
CA GLN A 364 10.67 -21.05 17.13
C GLN A 364 9.42 -20.75 17.98
N SER A 365 8.93 -21.76 18.69
CA SER A 365 7.79 -21.61 19.57
C SER A 365 8.08 -20.60 20.71
N ARG A 366 9.28 -20.62 21.25
CA ARG A 366 9.75 -19.70 22.30
C ARG A 366 9.85 -18.27 21.79
N LEU A 367 10.38 -18.06 20.58
CA LEU A 367 10.46 -16.73 19.95
C LEU A 367 9.06 -16.15 19.69
N LYS A 368 8.09 -16.95 19.23
CA LYS A 368 6.70 -16.52 19.07
C LYS A 368 6.07 -16.10 20.40
N ARG A 369 6.32 -16.85 21.48
CA ARG A 369 5.83 -16.48 22.81
C ARG A 369 6.46 -15.18 23.31
N PHE A 370 7.76 -14.99 23.10
CA PHE A 370 8.46 -13.77 23.48
C PHE A 370 7.93 -12.54 22.73
N ARG A 371 7.63 -12.69 21.43
CA ARG A 371 7.00 -11.62 20.63
C ARG A 371 5.64 -11.23 21.20
N ALA A 372 4.77 -12.19 21.47
CA ALA A 372 3.46 -11.92 22.08
C ALA A 372 3.56 -11.22 23.45
N ILE A 373 4.58 -11.56 24.26
CA ILE A 373 4.85 -10.88 25.52
C ILE A 373 5.27 -9.43 25.28
N LEU A 374 6.20 -9.18 24.37
CA LEU A 374 6.70 -7.84 24.05
C LEU A 374 5.61 -6.92 23.47
N ASP A 375 4.64 -7.47 22.74
CA ASP A 375 3.48 -6.73 22.26
C ASP A 375 2.53 -6.26 23.37
N SER A 376 2.61 -6.87 24.55
CA SER A 376 1.82 -6.54 25.75
C SER A 376 2.56 -5.65 26.74
N VAL A 377 3.80 -5.26 26.45
CA VAL A 377 4.65 -4.40 27.29
C VAL A 377 4.44 -2.93 26.86
N ASN A 378 4.32 -2.02 27.84
CA ASN A 378 4.17 -0.59 27.56
C ASN A 378 5.50 0.06 27.15
N GLY A 379 5.44 1.25 26.52
CA GLY A 379 6.60 1.98 26.04
C GLY A 379 7.69 2.19 27.09
N ASP A 380 7.32 2.67 28.28
CA ASP A 380 8.26 2.93 29.38
C ASP A 380 8.90 1.64 29.92
N GLU A 381 8.14 0.54 29.92
CA GLU A 381 8.61 -0.79 30.35
C GLU A 381 9.53 -1.45 29.32
N LEU A 382 9.36 -1.10 28.02
CA LEU A 382 10.28 -1.53 26.98
C LEU A 382 11.65 -0.87 27.15
N ASP A 383 11.68 0.38 27.59
CA ASP A 383 12.91 1.15 27.77
C ASP A 383 13.59 0.85 29.12
N ASP A 384 12.79 0.61 30.17
CA ASP A 384 13.31 0.20 31.49
C ASP A 384 12.63 -1.09 31.99
N PRO A 385 13.22 -2.27 31.73
CA PRO A 385 12.69 -3.54 32.20
C PRO A 385 12.61 -3.69 33.74
N HIS A 386 13.32 -2.87 34.50
CA HIS A 386 13.27 -2.90 35.97
C HIS A 386 11.93 -2.43 36.55
N LEU A 387 11.15 -1.71 35.76
CA LEU A 387 9.79 -1.31 36.12
C LEU A 387 8.82 -2.51 36.16
N ILE A 388 9.15 -3.65 35.54
CA ILE A 388 8.27 -4.83 35.44
C ILE A 388 8.39 -5.67 36.74
N LYS A 389 7.65 -5.26 37.75
CA LYS A 389 7.51 -6.00 39.05
C LYS A 389 6.31 -6.96 39.00
N SER A 390 6.07 -7.67 40.09
CA SER A 390 5.10 -8.78 40.16
C SER A 390 3.71 -8.49 39.61
N GLU A 391 3.14 -7.31 39.87
CA GLU A 391 1.81 -6.92 39.33
C GLU A 391 1.84 -6.71 37.84
N ARG A 392 2.89 -6.06 37.30
CA ARG A 392 3.07 -5.84 35.88
C ARG A 392 3.33 -7.15 35.14
N VAL A 393 4.09 -8.08 35.74
CA VAL A 393 4.24 -9.45 35.20
C VAL A 393 2.88 -10.13 35.02
N GLN A 394 1.97 -10.00 36.01
CA GLN A 394 0.62 -10.57 35.88
C GLN A 394 -0.22 -9.91 34.79
N ARG A 395 -0.13 -8.57 34.68
CA ARG A 395 -0.81 -7.81 33.64
C ARG A 395 -0.32 -8.23 32.24
N ILE A 396 1.00 -8.27 32.04
CA ILE A 396 1.63 -8.64 30.77
C ILE A 396 1.30 -10.10 30.43
N ALA A 397 1.32 -11.00 31.39
CA ALA A 397 0.97 -12.40 31.22
C ALA A 397 -0.49 -12.56 30.72
N ARG A 398 -1.43 -11.83 31.34
CA ARG A 398 -2.85 -11.82 30.90
C ARG A 398 -3.02 -11.22 29.51
N GLY A 399 -2.36 -10.07 29.21
CA GLY A 399 -2.46 -9.39 27.93
C GLY A 399 -1.88 -10.21 26.78
N SER A 400 -0.79 -10.93 27.01
CA SER A 400 -0.13 -11.77 26.00
C SER A 400 -0.70 -13.19 25.87
N GLY A 401 -1.61 -13.61 26.76
CA GLY A 401 -2.07 -15.00 26.84
C GLY A 401 -0.99 -15.99 27.25
N GLN A 402 0.11 -15.51 27.88
CA GLN A 402 1.24 -16.34 28.31
C GLN A 402 1.27 -16.51 29.82
N LYS A 403 1.98 -17.54 30.31
CA LYS A 403 2.15 -17.76 31.75
C LYS A 403 3.13 -16.73 32.35
N PRO A 404 2.93 -16.30 33.62
CA PRO A 404 3.86 -15.38 34.31
C PRO A 404 5.32 -15.87 34.34
N GLN A 405 5.53 -17.17 34.28
CA GLN A 405 6.85 -17.80 34.18
C GLN A 405 7.56 -17.46 32.88
N GLU A 406 6.83 -17.40 31.74
CA GLU A 406 7.38 -17.04 30.44
C GLU A 406 7.79 -15.56 30.39
N VAL A 407 7.01 -14.68 31.01
CA VAL A 407 7.37 -13.26 31.17
C VAL A 407 8.66 -13.12 31.97
N ARG A 408 8.80 -13.84 33.09
CA ARG A 408 10.04 -13.85 33.89
C ARG A 408 11.21 -14.44 33.12
N ALA A 409 10.97 -15.46 32.27
CA ALA A 409 12.01 -16.06 31.42
C ALA A 409 12.51 -15.05 30.39
N LEU A 410 11.63 -14.26 29.78
CA LEU A 410 12.00 -13.17 28.86
C LEU A 410 12.85 -12.11 29.57
N LEU A 411 12.44 -11.64 30.75
CA LEU A 411 13.19 -10.66 31.54
C LEU A 411 14.58 -11.17 31.90
N LYS A 412 14.67 -12.43 32.37
CA LYS A 412 15.94 -13.08 32.68
C LYS A 412 16.83 -13.20 31.46
N TYR A 413 16.24 -13.52 30.30
CA TYR A 413 16.98 -13.59 29.04
C TYR A 413 17.54 -12.23 28.66
N CYS A 414 16.74 -11.16 28.72
CA CYS A 414 17.17 -9.79 28.48
C CYS A 414 18.35 -9.39 29.42
N ASP A 415 18.23 -9.67 30.71
CA ASP A 415 19.28 -9.36 31.70
C ASP A 415 20.57 -10.15 31.45
N THR A 416 20.45 -11.43 31.06
CA THR A 416 21.62 -12.28 30.73
C THR A 416 22.30 -11.76 29.45
N THR A 417 21.53 -11.37 28.43
CA THR A 417 22.05 -10.79 27.18
C THR A 417 22.76 -9.46 27.46
N ARG A 418 22.17 -8.60 28.30
CA ARG A 418 22.79 -7.32 28.74
C ARG A 418 24.12 -7.54 29.46
N LYS A 419 24.20 -8.52 30.39
CA LYS A 419 25.42 -8.86 31.09
C LYS A 419 26.50 -9.43 30.17
N ALA A 420 26.14 -10.30 29.25
CA ALA A 420 27.05 -10.85 28.26
C ALA A 420 27.60 -9.74 27.34
N ALA A 421 26.75 -8.83 26.86
CA ALA A 421 27.14 -7.68 26.06
C ALA A 421 28.10 -6.74 26.83
N HIS A 422 27.82 -6.45 28.08
CA HIS A 422 28.71 -5.66 28.94
C HIS A 422 30.08 -6.35 29.16
N GLY A 423 30.11 -7.68 29.30
CA GLY A 423 31.34 -8.46 29.40
C GLY A 423 32.18 -8.39 28.12
N ILE A 424 31.55 -8.38 26.94
CA ILE A 424 32.22 -8.20 25.64
C ILE A 424 32.75 -6.77 25.49
N ALA A 425 31.96 -5.77 25.90
CA ALA A 425 32.33 -4.35 25.84
C ALA A 425 33.53 -4.02 26.74
N SER A 426 33.66 -4.66 27.87
CA SER A 426 34.80 -4.51 28.81
C SER A 426 36.08 -5.20 28.35
N ASN A 427 35.98 -6.16 27.39
CA ASN A 427 37.13 -6.87 26.85
C ASN A 427 37.69 -6.17 25.60
N ARG A 428 38.77 -5.40 25.78
CA ARG A 428 39.40 -4.55 24.75
C ARG A 428 39.82 -5.30 23.46
N LYS A 429 40.11 -6.60 23.56
CA LYS A 429 40.50 -7.46 22.41
C LYS A 429 39.29 -7.87 21.60
N LEU A 430 38.23 -8.33 22.24
CA LEU A 430 36.96 -8.71 21.58
C LEU A 430 36.23 -7.51 20.96
N ARG A 431 36.27 -6.36 21.64
CA ARG A 431 35.71 -5.12 21.12
C ARG A 431 36.38 -4.70 19.80
N ARG A 432 37.71 -4.71 19.73
CA ARG A 432 38.45 -4.39 18.49
C ARG A 432 38.20 -5.38 17.36
N GLN A 433 37.98 -6.64 17.66
CA GLN A 433 37.69 -7.68 16.69
C GLN A 433 36.28 -7.52 16.09
N LEU A 434 35.29 -7.18 16.89
CA LEU A 434 33.93 -6.85 16.46
C LEU A 434 33.87 -5.54 15.66
N GLU A 435 34.55 -4.47 16.13
CA GLU A 435 34.61 -3.19 15.41
C GLU A 435 35.24 -3.34 13.99
N ARG A 436 36.19 -4.26 13.80
CA ARG A 436 36.76 -4.57 12.49
C ARG A 436 35.78 -5.33 11.59
N GLN A 437 35.02 -6.29 12.13
CA GLN A 437 34.02 -7.03 11.37
C GLN A 437 32.86 -6.12 10.89
N PHE A 438 32.42 -5.14 11.71
CA PHE A 438 31.34 -4.24 11.35
C PHE A 438 31.79 -3.07 10.46
N LYS A 439 33.08 -2.68 10.45
CA LYS A 439 33.60 -1.58 9.59
C LYS A 439 33.97 -2.06 8.19
N GLY A 440 33.82 -3.34 7.85
CA GLY A 440 33.99 -3.85 6.49
C GLY A 440 35.39 -3.66 5.93
N ASP A 441 36.45 -3.89 6.75
CA ASP A 441 37.82 -3.86 6.27
C ASP A 441 38.14 -5.20 5.56
N PRO A 442 38.38 -5.26 4.24
CA PRO A 442 38.55 -6.49 3.48
C PRO A 442 39.95 -7.05 3.54
N GLY A 443 40.67 -6.83 4.65
CA GLY A 443 42.06 -7.22 4.87
C GLY A 443 42.28 -8.07 6.13
N ALA A 444 41.73 -9.29 6.19
CA ALA A 444 42.23 -10.36 7.05
C ALA A 444 41.86 -11.74 6.49
#